data_e16b7319d0975b4f96cad7badce12672
#
_entry.id   e16b7319d0975b4f96cad7badce12672
#
_cell.length_a   1.000
_cell.length_b   1.000
_cell.length_c   1.000
_cell.angle_alpha   90.00
_cell.angle_beta   90.00
_cell.angle_gamma   90.00
#
_symmetry.space_group_name_H-M   'P 1'
#
loop_
_entity.id
_entity.type
_entity.pdbx_description
1 polymer ?
#
loop_
_entity_poly.entity_id
_entity_poly.type
_entity_poly.pdbx_seq_one_letter_code
_entity_poly.pdbx_strand_id
1 'polypeptide(L)'
;MQFLIVSGLSGGGKSRAADVLEDLDFYCVDNMPTALLTKFAELCLATRGRYEKVALVTDIRSQESFTELFAALDELADMGVDYRILFVEASESAIVRRYKESRRPHPLQAESRCSLPEAVRRESELLAPVRERADYVINTTGLTLSMLQKRICEIFVDGGTRRDILINVVAFGFKYGIPIDADLVFDVRFLPNPYYVEKLRPLSGMDDEVQDYVLRSDVAQRFLEKLTGMIDFLLPQYAAEGRYALTIGIGCTGGQHRSVAVAKALTDYLAARDANVRLRNRDFPRT
;
A
#
# COMPACT_ATOMS: atom_id res chain seq x y z
N MET A 1 -6.08 -21.47 2.91
CA MET A 1 -5.07 -20.64 3.60
C MET A 1 -3.86 -20.54 2.69
N GLN A 2 -3.41 -19.33 2.38
CA GLN A 2 -2.22 -19.08 1.55
C GLN A 2 -1.02 -18.86 2.49
N PHE A 3 0.00 -19.71 2.39
CA PHE A 3 1.17 -19.67 3.27
C PHE A 3 2.41 -19.31 2.45
N LEU A 4 3.07 -18.21 2.78
CA LEU A 4 4.21 -17.69 2.04
C LEU A 4 5.45 -17.66 2.94
N ILE A 5 6.51 -18.30 2.49
CA ILE A 5 7.83 -18.21 3.12
C ILE A 5 8.65 -17.16 2.35
N VAL A 6 9.02 -16.09 3.01
CA VAL A 6 9.85 -15.04 2.44
C VAL A 6 11.29 -15.25 2.88
N SER A 7 12.16 -15.60 1.97
CA SER A 7 13.58 -15.79 2.20
C SER A 7 14.42 -14.93 1.24
N GLY A 8 15.72 -14.92 1.38
CA GLY A 8 16.60 -14.20 0.46
C GLY A 8 17.75 -13.50 1.16
N LEU A 9 18.59 -12.85 0.36
CA LEU A 9 19.84 -12.24 0.82
C LEU A 9 19.62 -11.13 1.86
N SER A 10 20.52 -11.05 2.82
CA SER A 10 20.59 -9.94 3.76
C SER A 10 20.85 -8.63 3.01
N GLY A 11 19.99 -7.63 3.22
CA GLY A 11 20.01 -6.41 2.39
C GLY A 11 19.35 -6.58 1.00
N GLY A 12 18.83 -7.76 0.67
CA GLY A 12 18.07 -8.04 -0.56
C GLY A 12 16.73 -7.31 -0.65
N GLY A 13 16.13 -6.92 0.49
CA GLY A 13 14.87 -6.20 0.53
C GLY A 13 13.70 -6.97 1.15
N LYS A 14 13.96 -8.05 1.89
CA LYS A 14 12.92 -8.87 2.57
C LYS A 14 11.93 -8.06 3.40
N SER A 15 12.42 -7.16 4.26
CA SER A 15 11.52 -6.33 5.09
C SER A 15 10.63 -5.43 4.25
N ARG A 16 11.14 -4.87 3.14
CA ARG A 16 10.30 -4.09 2.22
C ARG A 16 9.28 -4.94 1.47
N ALA A 17 9.63 -6.18 1.16
CA ALA A 17 8.68 -7.14 0.60
C ALA A 17 7.60 -7.51 1.62
N ALA A 18 7.97 -7.67 2.90
CA ALA A 18 7.02 -7.90 4.00
C ALA A 18 6.06 -6.73 4.19
N ASP A 19 6.55 -5.47 4.20
CA ASP A 19 5.71 -4.26 4.26
C ASP A 19 4.63 -4.28 3.16
N VAL A 20 5.03 -4.64 1.92
CA VAL A 20 4.09 -4.73 0.78
C VAL A 20 3.11 -5.89 0.94
N LEU A 21 3.54 -7.03 1.47
CA LEU A 21 2.65 -8.17 1.71
C LEU A 21 1.63 -7.86 2.81
N GLU A 22 2.00 -7.09 3.85
CA GLU A 22 1.05 -6.57 4.84
C GLU A 22 -0.03 -5.70 4.19
N ASP A 23 0.35 -4.84 3.24
CA ASP A 23 -0.59 -4.05 2.45
C ASP A 23 -1.54 -4.93 1.59
N LEU A 24 -1.18 -6.18 1.31
CA LEU A 24 -1.98 -7.17 0.60
C LEU A 24 -2.76 -8.12 1.53
N ASP A 25 -2.95 -7.74 2.80
CA ASP A 25 -3.65 -8.47 3.85
C ASP A 25 -2.96 -9.80 4.26
N PHE A 26 -1.65 -9.94 4.03
CA PHE A 26 -0.89 -11.01 4.64
C PHE A 26 -0.62 -10.68 6.11
N TYR A 27 -0.84 -11.66 6.98
CA TYR A 27 -0.33 -11.61 8.34
C TYR A 27 1.17 -11.92 8.29
N CYS A 28 2.00 -10.88 8.40
CA CYS A 28 3.45 -11.02 8.29
C CYS A 28 4.09 -11.25 9.67
N VAL A 29 4.99 -12.24 9.74
CA VAL A 29 5.84 -12.46 10.91
C VAL A 29 7.29 -12.39 10.45
N ASP A 30 8.02 -11.38 10.95
CA ASP A 30 9.43 -11.19 10.61
C ASP A 30 10.34 -11.99 11.55
N ASN A 31 11.47 -12.45 11.01
CA ASN A 31 12.50 -13.18 11.75
C ASN A 31 11.99 -14.43 12.48
N MET A 32 11.12 -15.20 11.83
CA MET A 32 10.58 -16.44 12.38
C MET A 32 11.69 -17.51 12.45
N PRO A 33 11.97 -18.06 13.66
CA PRO A 33 12.85 -19.22 13.78
C PRO A 33 12.29 -20.43 13.03
N THR A 34 13.13 -21.14 12.27
CA THR A 34 12.71 -22.31 11.47
C THR A 34 12.04 -23.39 12.32
N ALA A 35 12.52 -23.64 13.53
CA ALA A 35 11.95 -24.60 14.48
C ALA A 35 10.51 -24.26 14.94
N LEU A 36 10.02 -23.05 14.73
CA LEU A 36 8.66 -22.63 15.09
C LEU A 36 7.70 -22.63 13.91
N LEU A 37 8.16 -22.83 12.69
CA LEU A 37 7.35 -22.76 11.47
C LEU A 37 6.14 -23.71 11.53
N THR A 38 6.38 -24.98 11.84
CA THR A 38 5.34 -26.03 11.90
C THR A 38 4.31 -25.72 12.99
N LYS A 39 4.77 -25.35 14.18
CA LYS A 39 3.88 -25.00 15.29
C LYS A 39 3.05 -23.75 15.01
N PHE A 40 3.60 -22.78 14.31
CA PHE A 40 2.87 -21.59 13.92
C PHE A 40 1.80 -21.92 12.87
N ALA A 41 2.11 -22.79 11.92
CA ALA A 41 1.13 -23.26 10.93
C ALA A 41 -0.02 -24.04 11.59
N GLU A 42 0.27 -24.90 12.57
CA GLU A 42 -0.75 -25.59 13.37
C GLU A 42 -1.69 -24.59 14.06
N LEU A 43 -1.15 -23.53 14.67
CA LEU A 43 -1.95 -22.48 15.30
C LEU A 43 -2.83 -21.74 14.28
N CYS A 44 -2.29 -21.43 13.10
CA CYS A 44 -3.06 -20.78 12.04
C CYS A 44 -4.22 -21.66 11.56
N LEU A 45 -3.99 -22.95 11.37
CA LEU A 45 -5.02 -23.94 10.99
C LEU A 45 -6.11 -24.07 12.07
N ALA A 46 -5.73 -24.09 13.35
CA ALA A 46 -6.65 -24.23 14.48
C ALA A 46 -7.59 -23.02 14.63
N THR A 47 -7.22 -21.85 14.14
CA THR A 47 -8.00 -20.60 14.31
C THR A 47 -9.14 -20.41 13.28
N ARG A 48 -9.44 -21.43 12.45
CA ARG A 48 -10.58 -21.50 11.53
C ARG A 48 -10.86 -20.21 10.75
N GLY A 49 -9.93 -19.83 9.85
CA GLY A 49 -10.15 -18.72 8.91
C GLY A 49 -9.77 -17.33 9.41
N ARG A 50 -9.20 -17.19 10.61
CA ARG A 50 -8.66 -15.91 11.09
C ARG A 50 -7.43 -15.45 10.29
N TYR A 51 -6.65 -16.42 9.78
CA TYR A 51 -5.45 -16.18 8.99
C TYR A 51 -5.60 -16.85 7.62
N GLU A 52 -6.16 -16.11 6.66
CA GLU A 52 -6.33 -16.61 5.29
C GLU A 52 -5.04 -16.51 4.48
N LYS A 53 -4.24 -15.47 4.74
CA LYS A 53 -2.95 -15.20 4.12
C LYS A 53 -1.89 -14.97 5.19
N VAL A 54 -0.82 -15.75 5.16
CA VAL A 54 0.29 -15.67 6.12
C VAL A 54 1.60 -15.57 5.38
N ALA A 55 2.47 -14.64 5.78
CA ALA A 55 3.83 -14.53 5.25
C ALA A 55 4.84 -14.61 6.40
N LEU A 56 5.75 -15.58 6.34
CA LEU A 56 6.80 -15.78 7.33
C LEU A 56 8.13 -15.38 6.72
N VAL A 57 8.74 -14.36 7.27
CA VAL A 57 10.09 -13.93 6.86
C VAL A 57 11.12 -14.70 7.66
N THR A 58 11.90 -15.51 6.95
CA THR A 58 12.96 -16.31 7.55
C THR A 58 14.33 -15.69 7.27
N ASP A 59 15.18 -15.71 8.28
CA ASP A 59 16.57 -15.29 8.16
C ASP A 59 17.48 -16.49 8.44
N ILE A 60 18.00 -17.08 7.37
CA ILE A 60 18.78 -18.30 7.41
C ILE A 60 20.26 -17.93 7.37
N ARG A 61 21.01 -18.24 8.42
CA ARG A 61 22.40 -17.83 8.59
C ARG A 61 23.38 -18.99 8.73
N SER A 62 22.93 -20.22 8.92
CA SER A 62 23.77 -21.39 9.09
C SER A 62 23.30 -22.59 8.26
N GLN A 63 24.19 -23.52 8.03
CA GLN A 63 23.91 -24.76 7.30
C GLN A 63 22.91 -25.66 8.06
N GLU A 64 22.90 -25.61 9.40
CA GLU A 64 21.94 -26.32 10.23
C GLU A 64 20.53 -25.77 10.05
N SER A 65 20.38 -24.45 9.93
CA SER A 65 19.08 -23.78 9.67
C SER A 65 18.47 -24.18 8.33
N PHE A 66 19.24 -24.63 7.34
CA PHE A 66 18.74 -25.16 6.07
C PHE A 66 18.05 -26.49 6.22
N THR A 67 18.72 -27.44 6.88
CA THR A 67 18.15 -28.76 7.12
C THR A 67 16.85 -28.65 7.91
N GLU A 68 16.84 -27.79 8.91
CA GLU A 68 15.64 -27.51 9.71
C GLU A 68 14.53 -26.84 8.87
N LEU A 69 14.87 -25.88 7.99
CA LEU A 69 13.87 -25.26 7.12
C LEU A 69 13.22 -26.28 6.19
N PHE A 70 14.01 -27.09 5.51
CA PHE A 70 13.47 -28.08 4.58
C PHE A 70 12.67 -29.15 5.29
N ALA A 71 13.10 -29.61 6.47
CA ALA A 71 12.32 -30.51 7.30
C ALA A 71 10.96 -29.88 7.71
N ALA A 72 10.97 -28.62 8.14
CA ALA A 72 9.74 -27.90 8.46
C ALA A 72 8.82 -27.71 7.25
N LEU A 73 9.37 -27.45 6.06
CA LEU A 73 8.60 -27.35 4.83
C LEU A 73 7.97 -28.69 4.40
N ASP A 74 8.69 -29.80 4.57
CA ASP A 74 8.18 -31.14 4.29
C ASP A 74 7.04 -31.48 5.29
N GLU A 75 7.21 -31.16 6.60
CA GLU A 75 6.14 -31.29 7.59
C GLU A 75 4.90 -30.43 7.25
N LEU A 76 5.08 -29.21 6.77
CA LEU A 76 3.96 -28.37 6.32
C LEU A 76 3.19 -29.01 5.16
N ALA A 77 3.91 -29.62 4.21
CA ALA A 77 3.29 -30.35 3.10
C ALA A 77 2.50 -31.56 3.60
N ASP A 78 3.05 -32.34 4.54
CA ASP A 78 2.37 -33.50 5.15
C ASP A 78 1.10 -33.08 5.92
N MET A 79 1.09 -31.89 6.51
CA MET A 79 -0.09 -31.29 7.15
C MET A 79 -1.14 -30.77 6.14
N GLY A 80 -0.87 -30.85 4.84
CA GLY A 80 -1.75 -30.34 3.77
C GLY A 80 -1.76 -28.81 3.65
N VAL A 81 -0.72 -28.13 4.12
CA VAL A 81 -0.53 -26.68 3.95
C VAL A 81 0.06 -26.42 2.58
N ASP A 82 -0.68 -25.73 1.71
CA ASP A 82 -0.16 -25.24 0.42
C ASP A 82 0.70 -24.00 0.71
N TYR A 83 2.02 -24.15 0.69
CA TYR A 83 2.98 -23.07 0.88
C TYR A 83 3.68 -22.71 -0.43
N ARG A 84 4.12 -21.47 -0.52
CA ARG A 84 4.97 -20.95 -1.60
C ARG A 84 6.19 -20.26 -1.01
N ILE A 85 7.28 -20.23 -1.77
CA ILE A 85 8.54 -19.57 -1.37
C ILE A 85 8.76 -18.37 -2.27
N LEU A 86 8.86 -17.18 -1.65
CA LEU A 86 9.31 -15.95 -2.29
C LEU A 86 10.78 -15.70 -1.92
N PHE A 87 11.67 -15.73 -2.89
CA PHE A 87 13.08 -15.42 -2.70
C PHE A 87 13.40 -14.00 -3.17
N VAL A 88 13.92 -13.18 -2.24
CA VAL A 88 14.25 -11.77 -2.52
C VAL A 88 15.74 -11.60 -2.57
N GLU A 89 16.26 -11.19 -3.73
CA GLU A 89 17.69 -11.02 -3.98
C GLU A 89 18.04 -9.64 -4.53
N ALA A 90 19.33 -9.31 -4.54
CA ALA A 90 19.89 -8.19 -5.27
C ALA A 90 21.33 -8.49 -5.67
N SER A 91 21.87 -7.73 -6.62
CA SER A 91 23.27 -7.86 -7.01
C SER A 91 24.22 -7.58 -5.83
N GLU A 92 25.36 -8.22 -5.80
CA GLU A 92 26.41 -7.99 -4.80
C GLU A 92 26.71 -6.48 -4.63
N SER A 93 26.87 -5.76 -5.73
CA SER A 93 27.14 -4.32 -5.73
C SER A 93 26.01 -3.50 -5.09
N ALA A 94 24.74 -3.88 -5.32
CA ALA A 94 23.60 -3.23 -4.70
C ALA A 94 23.54 -3.48 -3.20
N ILE A 95 23.77 -4.72 -2.75
CA ILE A 95 23.80 -5.09 -1.34
C ILE A 95 24.95 -4.37 -0.63
N VAL A 96 26.16 -4.39 -1.20
CA VAL A 96 27.32 -3.69 -0.62
C VAL A 96 27.04 -2.21 -0.45
N ARG A 97 26.40 -1.56 -1.44
CA ARG A 97 26.01 -0.15 -1.34
C ARG A 97 25.02 0.09 -0.21
N ARG A 98 23.96 -0.73 -0.13
CA ARG A 98 22.93 -0.63 0.94
C ARG A 98 23.52 -0.78 2.34
N TYR A 99 24.44 -1.71 2.53
CA TYR A 99 25.13 -1.87 3.81
C TYR A 99 26.03 -0.69 4.17
N LYS A 100 26.74 -0.10 3.20
CA LYS A 100 27.52 1.12 3.41
C LYS A 100 26.64 2.32 3.81
N GLU A 101 25.46 2.45 3.20
CA GLU A 101 24.48 3.51 3.52
C GLU A 101 23.86 3.32 4.91
N SER A 102 23.49 2.10 5.27
CA SER A 102 22.85 1.77 6.55
C SER A 102 23.81 1.75 7.74
N ARG A 103 25.11 1.70 7.51
CA ARG A 103 26.17 1.56 8.53
C ARG A 103 25.98 0.37 9.48
N ARG A 104 25.28 -0.67 9.03
CA ARG A 104 25.10 -1.92 9.79
C ARG A 104 26.11 -2.97 9.31
N PRO A 105 26.64 -3.84 10.19
CA PRO A 105 27.46 -4.96 9.76
C PRO A 105 26.58 -6.01 9.04
N HIS A 106 27.14 -6.68 8.05
CA HIS A 106 26.47 -7.85 7.47
C HIS A 106 26.52 -9.02 8.47
N PRO A 107 25.45 -9.83 8.62
CA PRO A 107 25.43 -10.91 9.60
C PRO A 107 26.64 -11.83 9.56
N LEU A 108 26.98 -12.38 8.39
CA LEU A 108 28.14 -13.27 8.25
C LEU A 108 29.48 -12.56 8.40
N GLN A 109 29.56 -11.24 8.26
CA GLN A 109 30.78 -10.48 8.48
C GLN A 109 31.15 -10.41 9.96
N ALA A 110 30.14 -10.31 10.82
CA ALA A 110 30.35 -10.27 12.27
C ALA A 110 30.91 -11.62 12.78
N GLU A 111 30.50 -12.73 12.19
CA GLU A 111 30.91 -14.09 12.59
C GLU A 111 32.27 -14.49 12.00
N SER A 112 32.56 -14.14 10.74
CA SER A 112 33.67 -14.74 10.00
C SER A 112 34.86 -13.80 9.78
N ARG A 113 34.82 -12.53 10.24
CA ARG A 113 35.86 -11.51 10.03
C ARG A 113 36.29 -11.32 8.56
N CYS A 114 35.37 -11.60 7.62
CA CYS A 114 35.62 -11.46 6.18
C CYS A 114 35.22 -10.07 5.67
N SER A 115 35.60 -9.75 4.42
CA SER A 115 35.15 -8.52 3.77
C SER A 115 33.67 -8.56 3.46
N LEU A 116 33.00 -7.38 3.35
CA LEU A 116 31.58 -7.31 3.03
C LEU A 116 31.22 -8.00 1.68
N PRO A 117 31.97 -7.82 0.58
CA PRO A 117 31.69 -8.55 -0.66
C PRO A 117 31.80 -10.07 -0.51
N GLU A 118 32.77 -10.53 0.28
CA GLU A 118 32.96 -11.96 0.56
C GLU A 118 31.82 -12.54 1.40
N ALA A 119 31.33 -11.78 2.40
CA ALA A 119 30.18 -12.17 3.19
C ALA A 119 28.93 -12.33 2.34
N VAL A 120 28.66 -11.38 1.41
CA VAL A 120 27.54 -11.43 0.48
C VAL A 120 27.62 -12.64 -0.46
N ARG A 121 28.80 -12.94 -1.00
CA ARG A 121 28.99 -14.14 -1.84
C ARG A 121 28.76 -15.42 -1.10
N ARG A 122 29.31 -15.54 0.12
CA ARG A 122 29.08 -16.70 0.99
C ARG A 122 27.62 -16.91 1.32
N GLU A 123 26.91 -15.82 1.64
CA GLU A 123 25.47 -15.89 1.88
C GLU A 123 24.71 -16.36 0.63
N SER A 124 25.07 -15.84 -0.55
CA SER A 124 24.46 -16.26 -1.81
C SER A 124 24.68 -17.75 -2.12
N GLU A 125 25.88 -18.28 -1.85
CA GLU A 125 26.18 -19.71 -2.00
C GLU A 125 25.38 -20.55 -0.98
N LEU A 126 25.32 -20.10 0.27
CA LEU A 126 24.52 -20.74 1.32
C LEU A 126 23.03 -20.78 0.97
N LEU A 127 22.47 -19.71 0.42
CA LEU A 127 21.04 -19.59 0.11
C LEU A 127 20.66 -20.18 -1.27
N ALA A 128 21.63 -20.65 -2.07
CA ALA A 128 21.36 -21.23 -3.39
C ALA A 128 20.30 -22.35 -3.37
N PRO A 129 20.31 -23.32 -2.40
CA PRO A 129 19.29 -24.36 -2.36
C PRO A 129 17.87 -23.84 -2.11
N VAL A 130 17.72 -22.77 -1.32
CA VAL A 130 16.41 -22.13 -1.10
C VAL A 130 15.95 -21.40 -2.35
N ARG A 131 16.88 -20.71 -3.02
CA ARG A 131 16.60 -20.02 -4.27
C ARG A 131 16.13 -20.99 -5.37
N GLU A 132 16.72 -22.17 -5.46
CA GLU A 132 16.36 -23.21 -6.44
C GLU A 132 14.95 -23.79 -6.18
N ARG A 133 14.51 -23.86 -4.93
CA ARG A 133 13.15 -24.30 -4.55
C ARG A 133 12.12 -23.16 -4.54
N ALA A 134 12.54 -21.93 -4.79
CA ALA A 134 11.63 -20.78 -4.73
C ALA A 134 10.62 -20.81 -5.88
N ASP A 135 9.34 -20.66 -5.56
CA ASP A 135 8.26 -20.47 -6.53
C ASP A 135 8.35 -19.12 -7.21
N TYR A 136 8.82 -18.11 -6.48
CA TYR A 136 8.97 -16.75 -6.98
C TYR A 136 10.33 -16.18 -6.60
N VAL A 137 11.01 -15.57 -7.56
CA VAL A 137 12.29 -14.86 -7.32
C VAL A 137 12.14 -13.41 -7.73
N ILE A 138 12.41 -12.49 -6.80
CA ILE A 138 12.39 -11.05 -7.07
C ILE A 138 13.81 -10.50 -6.92
N ASN A 139 14.38 -10.01 -8.03
CA ASN A 139 15.63 -9.28 -8.01
C ASN A 139 15.34 -7.78 -7.83
N THR A 140 15.74 -7.23 -6.68
CA THR A 140 15.49 -5.84 -6.30
C THR A 140 16.60 -4.87 -6.73
N THR A 141 17.56 -5.32 -7.56
CA THR A 141 18.63 -4.47 -8.07
C THR A 141 18.05 -3.31 -8.89
N GLY A 142 18.27 -2.08 -8.44
CA GLY A 142 17.77 -0.88 -9.13
C GLY A 142 16.26 -0.65 -9.03
N LEU A 143 15.51 -1.50 -8.33
CA LEU A 143 14.08 -1.24 -8.12
C LEU A 143 13.86 -0.13 -7.09
N THR A 144 12.91 0.75 -7.40
CA THR A 144 12.30 1.64 -6.41
C THR A 144 11.28 0.85 -5.57
N LEU A 145 10.85 1.43 -4.45
CA LEU A 145 9.81 0.81 -3.61
C LEU A 145 8.51 0.56 -4.40
N SER A 146 8.10 1.51 -5.22
CA SER A 146 6.93 1.42 -6.09
C SER A 146 7.04 0.28 -7.12
N MET A 147 8.23 0.08 -7.71
CA MET A 147 8.46 -1.03 -8.64
C MET A 147 8.44 -2.38 -7.94
N LEU A 148 8.98 -2.47 -6.71
CA LEU A 148 8.89 -3.68 -5.89
C LEU A 148 7.44 -4.00 -5.54
N GLN A 149 6.68 -3.01 -5.10
CA GLN A 149 5.25 -3.14 -4.78
C GLN A 149 4.46 -3.65 -6.00
N LYS A 150 4.66 -3.03 -7.16
CA LYS A 150 4.04 -3.48 -8.40
C LYS A 150 4.35 -4.95 -8.70
N ARG A 151 5.62 -5.36 -8.55
CA ARG A 151 6.06 -6.73 -8.83
C ARG A 151 5.43 -7.75 -7.88
N ILE A 152 5.32 -7.41 -6.59
CA ILE A 152 4.66 -8.28 -5.60
C ILE A 152 3.16 -8.35 -5.87
N CYS A 153 2.50 -7.24 -6.19
CA CYS A 153 1.09 -7.24 -6.57
C CYS A 153 0.82 -8.11 -7.81
N GLU A 154 1.67 -8.06 -8.84
CA GLU A 154 1.55 -8.91 -10.03
C GLU A 154 1.60 -10.42 -9.71
N ILE A 155 2.30 -10.81 -8.63
CA ILE A 155 2.44 -12.21 -8.22
C ILE A 155 1.28 -12.68 -7.33
N PHE A 156 0.83 -11.85 -6.38
CA PHE A 156 -0.06 -12.29 -5.30
C PHE A 156 -1.48 -11.76 -5.38
N VAL A 157 -1.77 -10.85 -6.33
CA VAL A 157 -3.13 -10.37 -6.57
C VAL A 157 -3.70 -11.13 -7.77
N ASP A 158 -4.56 -12.13 -7.50
CA ASP A 158 -5.26 -12.87 -8.53
C ASP A 158 -6.13 -11.95 -9.39
N GLY A 159 -5.93 -12.02 -10.71
CA GLY A 159 -6.79 -11.35 -11.68
C GLY A 159 -6.59 -9.85 -11.86
N GLY A 160 -5.45 -9.30 -11.42
CA GLY A 160 -5.11 -7.90 -11.72
C GLY A 160 -6.07 -6.87 -11.10
N THR A 161 -6.78 -7.22 -10.04
CA THR A 161 -7.48 -6.24 -9.23
C THR A 161 -6.41 -5.40 -8.51
N ARG A 162 -5.91 -4.37 -9.23
CA ARG A 162 -5.28 -3.23 -8.58
C ARG A 162 -6.19 -2.89 -7.41
N ARG A 163 -5.67 -2.87 -6.19
CA ARG A 163 -6.39 -2.18 -5.11
C ARG A 163 -6.64 -0.77 -5.62
N ASP A 164 -7.89 -0.45 -5.87
CA ASP A 164 -8.25 0.88 -6.29
C ASP A 164 -7.80 1.84 -5.19
N ILE A 165 -7.11 2.90 -5.58
CA ILE A 165 -6.70 3.94 -4.63
C ILE A 165 -7.95 4.36 -3.85
N LEU A 166 -7.87 4.35 -2.52
CA LEU A 166 -8.93 4.91 -1.68
C LEU A 166 -8.93 6.43 -1.84
N ILE A 167 -9.96 6.98 -2.46
CA ILE A 167 -10.10 8.42 -2.69
C ILE A 167 -10.94 9.03 -1.58
N ASN A 168 -10.35 9.90 -0.79
CA ASN A 168 -11.04 10.68 0.23
C ASN A 168 -11.33 12.07 -0.32
N VAL A 169 -12.58 12.39 -0.62
CA VAL A 169 -13.01 13.74 -1.00
C VAL A 169 -13.46 14.48 0.26
N VAL A 170 -12.76 15.56 0.62
CA VAL A 170 -12.98 16.31 1.86
C VAL A 170 -13.49 17.71 1.55
N ALA A 171 -14.75 17.99 1.86
CA ALA A 171 -15.27 19.34 1.87
C ALA A 171 -14.85 20.08 3.13
N PHE A 172 -14.28 21.28 2.98
CA PHE A 172 -13.79 22.07 4.11
C PHE A 172 -13.99 23.58 3.95
N GLY A 173 -13.89 24.31 5.06
CA GLY A 173 -13.91 25.75 5.11
C GLY A 173 -12.50 26.33 5.38
N PHE A 174 -12.00 27.22 4.51
CA PHE A 174 -10.71 27.87 4.69
C PHE A 174 -10.58 28.59 6.02
N LYS A 175 -11.70 29.09 6.60
CA LYS A 175 -11.69 29.73 7.93
C LYS A 175 -11.25 28.78 9.05
N TYR A 176 -11.27 27.47 8.83
CA TYR A 176 -10.85 26.45 9.80
C TYR A 176 -9.53 25.78 9.41
N GLY A 177 -8.83 26.32 8.42
CA GLY A 177 -7.58 25.79 7.90
C GLY A 177 -7.76 24.69 6.83
N ILE A 178 -6.70 24.43 6.10
CA ILE A 178 -6.64 23.35 5.10
C ILE A 178 -6.51 22.00 5.83
N PRO A 179 -7.18 20.91 5.36
CA PRO A 179 -6.96 19.58 5.91
C PRO A 179 -5.47 19.20 5.81
N ILE A 180 -4.90 18.75 6.92
CA ILE A 180 -3.47 18.46 7.01
C ILE A 180 -3.05 17.25 6.18
N ASP A 181 -4.01 16.37 5.90
CA ASP A 181 -3.88 15.13 5.14
C ASP A 181 -4.25 15.29 3.65
N ALA A 182 -4.48 16.53 3.17
CA ALA A 182 -4.86 16.76 1.78
C ALA A 182 -3.64 16.72 0.85
N ASP A 183 -3.68 15.84 -0.16
CA ASP A 183 -2.69 15.79 -1.25
C ASP A 183 -2.97 16.83 -2.33
N LEU A 184 -4.27 17.05 -2.65
CA LEU A 184 -4.73 18.05 -3.60
C LEU A 184 -5.73 18.98 -2.92
N VAL A 185 -5.66 20.26 -3.21
CA VAL A 185 -6.57 21.27 -2.65
C VAL A 185 -7.10 22.17 -3.75
N PHE A 186 -8.44 22.26 -3.84
CA PHE A 186 -9.12 23.12 -4.80
C PHE A 186 -9.96 24.18 -4.07
N ASP A 187 -9.76 25.43 -4.45
CA ASP A 187 -10.54 26.56 -3.93
C ASP A 187 -11.74 26.83 -4.84
N VAL A 188 -12.94 26.70 -4.29
CA VAL A 188 -14.20 26.92 -5.02
C VAL A 188 -14.94 28.18 -4.58
N ARG A 189 -14.25 29.16 -3.97
CA ARG A 189 -14.86 30.41 -3.51
C ARG A 189 -15.33 31.32 -4.64
N PHE A 190 -14.84 31.12 -5.87
CA PHE A 190 -15.26 31.85 -7.07
C PHE A 190 -16.65 31.45 -7.58
N LEU A 191 -17.21 30.32 -7.11
CA LEU A 191 -18.55 29.86 -7.48
C LEU A 191 -19.65 30.72 -6.80
N PRO A 192 -20.90 30.74 -7.36
CA PRO A 192 -22.02 31.44 -6.75
C PRO A 192 -22.20 31.06 -5.28
N ASN A 193 -22.43 32.07 -4.45
CA ASN A 193 -22.48 31.86 -3.01
C ASN A 193 -23.92 31.78 -2.47
N PRO A 194 -24.42 30.58 -2.09
CA PRO A 194 -25.77 30.39 -1.58
C PRO A 194 -26.10 31.21 -0.31
N TYR A 195 -25.07 31.59 0.45
CA TYR A 195 -25.26 32.39 1.68
C TYR A 195 -25.99 33.70 1.47
N TYR A 196 -25.91 34.31 0.27
CA TYR A 196 -26.60 35.55 -0.06
C TYR A 196 -28.06 35.34 -0.50
N VAL A 197 -28.50 34.08 -0.64
CA VAL A 197 -29.89 33.74 -0.94
C VAL A 197 -30.55 33.30 0.35
N GLU A 198 -31.53 34.06 0.83
CA GLU A 198 -32.14 33.86 2.15
C GLU A 198 -32.66 32.44 2.37
N LYS A 199 -33.31 31.84 1.36
CA LYS A 199 -33.84 30.47 1.39
C LYS A 199 -32.74 29.39 1.42
N LEU A 200 -31.58 29.66 0.84
CA LEU A 200 -30.48 28.66 0.74
C LEU A 200 -29.49 28.77 1.90
N ARG A 201 -29.48 29.89 2.61
CA ARG A 201 -28.55 30.16 3.71
C ARG A 201 -28.56 29.07 4.82
N PRO A 202 -29.73 28.58 5.29
CA PRO A 202 -29.79 27.55 6.33
C PRO A 202 -29.47 26.13 5.81
N LEU A 203 -29.53 25.91 4.50
CA LEU A 203 -29.29 24.63 3.86
C LEU A 203 -27.80 24.35 3.70
N SER A 204 -27.45 23.18 3.19
CA SER A 204 -26.09 22.73 2.93
C SER A 204 -25.89 22.35 1.47
N GLY A 205 -24.65 22.11 1.06
CA GLY A 205 -24.36 21.56 -0.26
C GLY A 205 -24.81 20.11 -0.46
N MET A 206 -25.39 19.46 0.54
CA MET A 206 -26.04 18.16 0.38
C MET A 206 -27.49 18.29 -0.11
N ASP A 207 -28.09 19.47 0.05
CA ASP A 207 -29.48 19.75 -0.36
C ASP A 207 -29.53 20.09 -1.87
N ASP A 208 -30.49 19.51 -2.59
CA ASP A 208 -30.60 19.62 -4.05
C ASP A 208 -30.72 21.08 -4.51
N GLU A 209 -31.46 21.92 -3.77
CA GLU A 209 -31.61 23.34 -4.11
C GLU A 209 -30.28 24.10 -4.10
N VAL A 210 -29.40 23.76 -3.16
CA VAL A 210 -28.06 24.35 -3.04
C VAL A 210 -27.16 23.81 -4.13
N GLN A 211 -27.19 22.50 -4.40
CA GLN A 211 -26.43 21.88 -5.49
C GLN A 211 -26.80 22.52 -6.83
N ASP A 212 -28.08 22.62 -7.12
CA ASP A 212 -28.59 23.26 -8.33
C ASP A 212 -28.09 24.70 -8.46
N TYR A 213 -28.20 25.48 -7.39
CA TYR A 213 -27.75 26.88 -7.41
C TYR A 213 -26.25 27.02 -7.66
N VAL A 214 -25.43 26.17 -7.05
CA VAL A 214 -23.96 26.23 -7.17
C VAL A 214 -23.50 25.67 -8.50
N LEU A 215 -24.02 24.51 -8.92
CA LEU A 215 -23.49 23.72 -10.02
C LEU A 215 -24.05 24.09 -11.41
N ARG A 216 -25.20 24.76 -11.48
CA ARG A 216 -25.83 25.15 -12.79
C ARG A 216 -25.09 26.25 -13.54
N SER A 217 -24.21 27.01 -12.89
CA SER A 217 -23.49 28.08 -13.57
C SER A 217 -22.48 27.54 -14.58
N ASP A 218 -22.32 28.20 -15.72
CA ASP A 218 -21.33 27.83 -16.76
C ASP A 218 -19.92 27.70 -16.18
N VAL A 219 -19.59 28.56 -15.22
CA VAL A 219 -18.29 28.54 -14.54
C VAL A 219 -18.13 27.25 -13.71
N ALA A 220 -19.18 26.80 -13.01
CA ALA A 220 -19.14 25.58 -12.22
C ALA A 220 -19.03 24.33 -13.11
N GLN A 221 -19.79 24.28 -14.19
CA GLN A 221 -19.75 23.18 -15.15
C GLN A 221 -18.36 23.05 -15.80
N ARG A 222 -17.79 24.15 -16.26
CA ARG A 222 -16.43 24.15 -16.82
C ARG A 222 -15.36 23.81 -15.80
N PHE A 223 -15.56 24.21 -14.56
CA PHE A 223 -14.64 23.83 -13.48
C PHE A 223 -14.70 22.33 -13.19
N LEU A 224 -15.91 21.76 -13.08
CA LEU A 224 -16.10 20.32 -12.84
C LEU A 224 -15.51 19.49 -13.98
N GLU A 225 -15.72 19.87 -15.23
CA GLU A 225 -15.11 19.20 -16.38
C GLU A 225 -13.58 19.14 -16.27
N LYS A 226 -12.95 20.27 -15.94
CA LYS A 226 -11.49 20.35 -15.77
C LYS A 226 -11.01 19.58 -14.55
N LEU A 227 -11.75 19.66 -13.44
CA LEU A 227 -11.43 18.95 -12.21
C LEU A 227 -11.48 17.44 -12.44
N THR A 228 -12.57 16.93 -12.99
CA THR A 228 -12.72 15.49 -13.26
C THR A 228 -11.69 14.99 -14.26
N GLY A 229 -11.43 15.74 -15.35
CA GLY A 229 -10.40 15.39 -16.32
C GLY A 229 -8.99 15.38 -15.72
N MET A 230 -8.68 16.31 -14.80
CA MET A 230 -7.41 16.30 -14.07
C MET A 230 -7.29 15.09 -13.15
N ILE A 231 -8.34 14.75 -12.41
CA ILE A 231 -8.34 13.58 -11.52
C ILE A 231 -8.22 12.29 -12.33
N ASP A 232 -8.94 12.15 -13.44
CA ASP A 232 -8.81 10.99 -14.33
C ASP A 232 -7.38 10.81 -14.87
N PHE A 233 -6.69 11.92 -15.14
CA PHE A 233 -5.28 11.88 -15.55
C PHE A 233 -4.35 11.49 -14.40
N LEU A 234 -4.57 12.04 -13.20
CA LEU A 234 -3.67 11.85 -12.04
C LEU A 234 -3.81 10.48 -11.38
N LEU A 235 -5.01 9.92 -11.30
CA LEU A 235 -5.26 8.65 -10.59
C LEU A 235 -4.37 7.49 -11.09
N PRO A 236 -4.22 7.26 -12.41
CA PRO A 236 -3.31 6.22 -12.90
C PRO A 236 -1.84 6.48 -12.54
N GLN A 237 -1.43 7.76 -12.47
CA GLN A 237 -0.05 8.13 -12.11
C GLN A 237 0.23 7.85 -10.64
N TYR A 238 -0.70 8.23 -9.75
CA TYR A 238 -0.60 7.92 -8.32
C TYR A 238 -0.68 6.42 -8.02
N ALA A 239 -1.52 5.69 -8.77
CA ALA A 239 -1.55 4.23 -8.69
C ALA A 239 -0.20 3.61 -9.12
N ALA A 240 0.43 4.14 -10.17
CA ALA A 240 1.73 3.68 -10.64
C ALA A 240 2.87 4.02 -9.66
N GLU A 241 2.72 5.12 -8.89
CA GLU A 241 3.64 5.51 -7.82
C GLU A 241 3.50 4.61 -6.57
N GLY A 242 2.40 3.83 -6.48
CA GLY A 242 2.15 2.91 -5.37
C GLY A 242 1.38 3.54 -4.20
N ARG A 243 0.66 4.63 -4.44
CA ARG A 243 -0.19 5.23 -3.41
C ARG A 243 -1.41 4.36 -3.16
N TYR A 244 -1.70 4.10 -1.88
CA TYR A 244 -2.90 3.38 -1.45
C TYR A 244 -4.10 4.30 -1.19
N ALA A 245 -3.86 5.60 -0.94
CA ALA A 245 -4.89 6.60 -0.70
C ALA A 245 -4.53 7.95 -1.33
N LEU A 246 -5.57 8.72 -1.68
CA LEU A 246 -5.48 10.08 -2.18
C LEU A 246 -6.54 10.93 -1.48
N THR A 247 -6.14 12.02 -0.84
CA THR A 247 -7.08 12.96 -0.19
C THR A 247 -7.21 14.24 -1.01
N ILE A 248 -8.43 14.51 -1.49
CA ILE A 248 -8.77 15.68 -2.32
C ILE A 248 -9.59 16.65 -1.48
N GLY A 249 -9.00 17.79 -1.12
CA GLY A 249 -9.66 18.85 -0.38
C GLY A 249 -10.39 19.83 -1.31
N ILE A 250 -11.70 20.02 -1.11
CA ILE A 250 -12.51 21.04 -1.79
C ILE A 250 -12.86 22.12 -0.76
N GLY A 251 -12.37 23.34 -0.96
CA GLY A 251 -12.45 24.41 0.02
C GLY A 251 -13.34 25.56 -0.40
N CYS A 252 -14.27 26.00 0.48
CA CYS A 252 -14.95 27.28 0.38
C CYS A 252 -14.73 28.11 1.66
N THR A 253 -15.42 29.24 1.87
CA THR A 253 -15.21 30.07 3.05
C THR A 253 -15.57 29.34 4.34
N GLY A 254 -16.78 28.79 4.42
CA GLY A 254 -17.33 28.15 5.63
C GLY A 254 -17.40 26.64 5.62
N GLY A 255 -17.17 25.97 4.48
CA GLY A 255 -17.22 24.51 4.42
C GLY A 255 -18.62 23.90 4.37
N GLN A 256 -19.68 24.70 4.15
CA GLN A 256 -21.07 24.26 4.28
C GLN A 256 -21.83 24.13 2.94
N HIS A 257 -21.61 25.03 1.98
CA HIS A 257 -22.40 25.09 0.75
C HIS A 257 -21.59 24.67 -0.48
N ARG A 258 -20.78 25.59 -1.06
CA ARG A 258 -20.06 25.40 -2.33
C ARG A 258 -19.11 24.21 -2.31
N SER A 259 -18.28 24.09 -1.26
CA SER A 259 -17.34 22.98 -1.10
C SER A 259 -18.04 21.63 -1.00
N VAL A 260 -19.17 21.57 -0.26
CA VAL A 260 -19.94 20.35 -0.10
C VAL A 260 -20.62 19.94 -1.42
N ALA A 261 -21.24 20.89 -2.15
CA ALA A 261 -21.86 20.61 -3.44
C ALA A 261 -20.84 20.08 -4.48
N VAL A 262 -19.67 20.73 -4.59
CA VAL A 262 -18.62 20.30 -5.53
C VAL A 262 -17.99 18.97 -5.10
N ALA A 263 -17.74 18.77 -3.79
CA ALA A 263 -17.18 17.52 -3.27
C ALA A 263 -18.14 16.35 -3.52
N LYS A 264 -19.45 16.56 -3.33
CA LYS A 264 -20.48 15.56 -3.65
C LYS A 264 -20.48 15.23 -5.14
N ALA A 265 -20.50 16.24 -6.02
CA ALA A 265 -20.48 16.03 -7.46
C ALA A 265 -19.23 15.26 -7.93
N LEU A 266 -18.05 15.56 -7.37
CA LEU A 266 -16.83 14.82 -7.65
C LEU A 266 -16.91 13.36 -7.13
N THR A 267 -17.46 13.16 -5.94
CA THR A 267 -17.65 11.82 -5.37
C THR A 267 -18.59 10.97 -6.22
N ASP A 268 -19.72 11.54 -6.63
CA ASP A 268 -20.70 10.85 -7.48
C ASP A 268 -20.09 10.50 -8.87
N TYR A 269 -19.29 11.40 -9.43
CA TYR A 269 -18.55 11.17 -10.68
C TYR A 269 -17.57 10.00 -10.57
N LEU A 270 -16.82 9.92 -9.47
CA LEU A 270 -15.85 8.85 -9.22
C LEU A 270 -16.54 7.52 -8.89
N ALA A 271 -17.60 7.55 -8.08
CA ALA A 271 -18.39 6.36 -7.76
C ALA A 271 -19.04 5.72 -9.00
N ALA A 272 -19.51 6.54 -9.96
CA ALA A 272 -20.06 6.05 -11.22
C ALA A 272 -19.03 5.34 -12.11
N ARG A 273 -17.75 5.37 -11.76
CA ARG A 273 -16.63 4.69 -12.43
C ARG A 273 -16.04 3.55 -11.59
N ASP A 274 -16.79 3.06 -10.63
CA ASP A 274 -16.40 2.01 -9.69
C ASP A 274 -15.15 2.36 -8.86
N ALA A 275 -14.81 3.66 -8.72
CA ALA A 275 -13.70 4.07 -7.88
C ALA A 275 -14.04 3.90 -6.39
N ASN A 276 -13.06 3.45 -5.58
CA ASN A 276 -13.20 3.36 -4.14
C ASN A 276 -13.11 4.76 -3.52
N VAL A 277 -14.25 5.47 -3.44
CA VAL A 277 -14.32 6.86 -3.03
C VAL A 277 -15.17 7.06 -1.76
N ARG A 278 -14.74 7.98 -0.90
CA ARG A 278 -15.46 8.39 0.31
C ARG A 278 -15.57 9.90 0.38
N LEU A 279 -16.79 10.41 0.68
CA LEU A 279 -17.05 11.81 0.96
C LEU A 279 -16.95 12.07 2.47
N ARG A 280 -16.24 13.13 2.86
CA ARG A 280 -16.18 13.62 4.23
C ARG A 280 -16.43 15.12 4.25
N ASN A 281 -17.48 15.55 4.96
CA ASN A 281 -17.78 16.95 5.23
C ASN A 281 -17.13 17.31 6.58
N ARG A 282 -15.93 17.92 6.56
CA ARG A 282 -15.14 18.16 7.76
C ARG A 282 -15.78 19.19 8.71
N ASP A 283 -16.28 20.28 8.13
CA ASP A 283 -16.70 21.47 8.87
C ASP A 283 -18.22 21.67 8.83
N PHE A 284 -18.97 20.68 8.37
CA PHE A 284 -20.41 20.68 8.42
C PHE A 284 -20.86 20.16 9.80
N PRO A 285 -21.80 20.83 10.49
CA PRO A 285 -22.28 20.35 11.77
C PRO A 285 -22.81 18.93 11.65
N ARG A 286 -22.27 18.02 12.42
CA ARG A 286 -22.88 16.71 12.62
C ARG A 286 -24.20 16.92 13.37
N THR A 287 -25.33 16.67 12.73
CA THR A 287 -26.61 16.47 13.41
C THR A 287 -26.55 15.29 14.34
#